data_404ff429b93578532f58ce70da549d27
#
_entry.id   404ff429b93578532f58ce70da549d27
#
_cell.length_a   1.000
_cell.length_b   1.000
_cell.length_c   1.000
_cell.angle_alpha   90.00
_cell.angle_beta   90.00
_cell.angle_gamma   90.00
#
_symmetry.space_group_name_H-M   'P 1'
#
loop_
_entity.id
_entity.type
_entity.pdbx_description
1 polymer ?
#
loop_
_entity_poly.entity_id
_entity_poly.type
_entity_poly.pdbx_seq_one_letter_code
_entity_poly.pdbx_strand_id
1 'polypeptide(L)'
;LLTDVKGDFLTGVTVPTERKIRPGYENKFPRNADAIFAEYERSPIRNSMASEYDYPNSQDARDRTESFKESVAFERNKHLPSNTVLTTSFMTQLKACTRRQYQILWGEKSTFLIKQVLSLAMSLIAGACFYNSPETSAGLFTKGGAVFFSLLYNCIVAMSEVTESFKGRPVLVKHKSFGFYHPSAFCLAQITADIPVLLLQCTIFSVVIYWMSGLKATASAFFTFWAILWATTLVSDDHCMWYLVFSN
;
A
#
# COMPACT_ATOMS: atom_id res chain seq x y z
N LEU A 1 6.59 -8.97 31.52
CA LEU A 1 7.23 -7.70 31.95
C LEU A 1 8.45 -7.33 31.07
N LEU A 2 8.52 -7.81 29.84
CA LEU A 2 9.62 -7.54 28.90
C LEU A 2 9.11 -7.02 27.54
N THR A 3 7.95 -6.37 27.52
CA THR A 3 7.34 -5.82 26.31
C THR A 3 7.24 -4.28 26.31
N ASP A 4 7.98 -3.60 27.17
CA ASP A 4 8.14 -2.16 27.01
C ASP A 4 8.96 -1.91 25.75
N VAL A 5 8.36 -1.20 24.81
CA VAL A 5 9.00 -0.82 23.54
C VAL A 5 10.31 -0.08 23.88
N LYS A 6 11.41 -0.44 23.22
CA LYS A 6 12.74 0.12 23.49
C LYS A 6 12.75 1.66 23.49
N GLY A 7 11.84 2.29 22.76
CA GLY A 7 11.63 3.73 22.72
C GLY A 7 11.12 4.29 24.06
N ASP A 8 10.15 3.65 24.67
CA ASP A 8 9.56 4.07 25.95
C ASP A 8 10.56 3.95 27.10
N PHE A 9 11.46 2.96 27.03
CA PHE A 9 12.54 2.83 27.99
C PHE A 9 13.52 4.00 27.92
N LEU A 10 13.91 4.42 26.70
CA LEU A 10 14.83 5.54 26.51
C LEU A 10 14.23 6.87 26.97
N THR A 11 12.97 7.12 26.66
CA THR A 11 12.26 8.32 27.13
C THR A 11 12.06 8.29 28.65
N GLY A 12 11.67 7.13 29.21
CA GLY A 12 11.50 6.93 30.64
C GLY A 12 12.79 7.12 31.45
N VAL A 13 13.97 6.86 30.88
CA VAL A 13 15.27 7.12 31.54
C VAL A 13 15.56 8.62 31.65
N THR A 14 15.14 9.41 30.67
CA THR A 14 15.40 10.86 30.66
C THR A 14 14.37 11.65 31.46
N VAL A 15 13.17 11.15 31.66
CA VAL A 15 12.07 11.82 32.41
C VAL A 15 12.10 11.40 33.87
N PRO A 16 12.35 12.31 34.82
CA PRO A 16 12.50 11.98 36.25
C PRO A 16 11.26 11.30 36.86
N THR A 17 10.04 11.64 36.39
CA THR A 17 8.76 11.12 36.88
C THR A 17 8.44 9.71 36.42
N GLU A 18 8.96 9.28 35.29
CA GLU A 18 8.71 7.95 34.69
C GLU A 18 9.83 6.94 34.99
N ARG A 19 10.92 7.43 35.54
CA ARG A 19 12.12 6.64 35.80
C ARG A 19 11.91 5.63 36.90
N LYS A 20 12.09 4.35 36.61
CA LYS A 20 12.08 3.25 37.58
C LYS A 20 13.51 2.92 37.98
N ILE A 21 13.95 3.37 39.14
CA ILE A 21 15.30 3.11 39.67
C ILE A 21 15.27 1.76 40.41
N ARG A 22 16.30 0.95 40.22
CA ARG A 22 16.45 -0.34 40.91
C ARG A 22 16.63 -0.10 42.41
N PRO A 23 15.95 -0.83 43.30
CA PRO A 23 16.12 -0.71 44.74
C PRO A 23 17.59 -0.81 45.17
N GLY A 24 18.06 0.13 46.01
CA GLY A 24 19.44 0.24 46.46
C GLY A 24 20.35 1.13 45.62
N TYR A 25 19.90 1.67 44.49
CA TYR A 25 20.65 2.60 43.62
C TYR A 25 20.07 4.01 43.61
N GLU A 26 19.10 4.32 44.43
CA GLU A 26 18.34 5.57 44.44
C GLU A 26 19.23 6.83 44.64
N ASN A 27 20.30 6.69 45.42
CA ASN A 27 21.25 7.79 45.68
C ASN A 27 22.48 7.81 44.76
N LYS A 28 22.67 6.77 43.95
CA LYS A 28 23.80 6.66 43.02
C LYS A 28 23.44 7.04 41.59
N PHE A 29 22.16 7.13 41.28
CA PHE A 29 21.70 7.43 39.93
C PHE A 29 21.55 8.96 39.74
N PRO A 30 22.06 9.54 38.64
CA PRO A 30 21.93 10.95 38.36
C PRO A 30 20.44 11.34 38.17
N ARG A 31 20.00 12.38 38.87
CA ARG A 31 18.57 12.76 38.94
C ARG A 31 18.11 13.61 37.76
N ASN A 32 19.00 14.42 37.20
CA ASN A 32 18.70 15.36 36.13
C ASN A 32 19.40 14.94 34.82
N ALA A 33 18.84 15.39 33.68
CA ALA A 33 19.43 15.14 32.37
C ALA A 33 20.89 15.64 32.27
N ASP A 34 21.18 16.81 32.83
CA ASP A 34 22.53 17.38 32.86
C ASP A 34 23.51 16.52 33.68
N ALA A 35 23.03 15.92 34.77
CA ALA A 35 23.84 15.02 35.57
C ALA A 35 24.12 13.69 34.86
N ILE A 36 23.14 13.18 34.07
CA ILE A 36 23.33 12.02 33.20
C ILE A 36 24.34 12.31 32.11
N PHE A 37 24.24 13.49 31.50
CA PHE A 37 25.20 13.96 30.50
C PHE A 37 26.62 14.09 31.04
N ALA A 38 26.77 14.69 32.21
CA ALA A 38 28.08 14.83 32.88
C ALA A 38 28.71 13.47 33.25
N GLU A 39 27.89 12.50 33.66
CA GLU A 39 28.35 11.13 33.93
C GLU A 39 28.72 10.39 32.64
N TYR A 40 27.93 10.58 31.57
CA TYR A 40 28.27 10.06 30.25
C TYR A 40 29.61 10.65 29.75
N GLU A 41 29.85 11.95 29.89
CA GLU A 41 31.09 12.56 29.47
C GLU A 41 32.34 12.00 30.22
N ARG A 42 32.16 11.57 31.45
CA ARG A 42 33.24 10.94 32.25
C ARG A 42 33.40 9.44 31.97
N SER A 43 32.44 8.85 31.30
CA SER A 43 32.43 7.41 31.08
C SER A 43 33.40 6.99 29.96
N PRO A 44 33.99 5.78 30.04
CA PRO A 44 34.81 5.24 28.96
C PRO A 44 34.01 4.99 27.69
N ILE A 45 32.66 4.86 27.80
CA ILE A 45 31.74 4.67 26.68
C ILE A 45 31.78 5.84 25.72
N ARG A 46 31.89 7.09 26.24
CA ARG A 46 32.02 8.28 25.38
C ARG A 46 33.23 8.19 24.46
N ASN A 47 34.38 7.80 25.00
CA ASN A 47 35.61 7.69 24.20
C ASN A 47 35.50 6.56 23.14
N SER A 48 34.91 5.46 23.50
CA SER A 48 34.62 4.39 22.55
C SER A 48 33.67 4.83 21.44
N MET A 49 32.55 5.49 21.79
CA MET A 49 31.61 6.03 20.80
C MET A 49 32.25 7.15 19.96
N ALA A 50 33.05 8.03 20.55
CA ALA A 50 33.73 9.08 19.81
C ALA A 50 34.71 8.52 18.76
N SER A 51 35.40 7.42 19.07
CA SER A 51 36.24 6.74 18.10
C SER A 51 35.45 6.07 16.98
N GLU A 52 34.22 5.63 17.25
CA GLU A 52 33.33 5.07 16.23
C GLU A 52 32.76 6.13 15.28
N TYR A 53 32.63 7.41 15.70
CA TYR A 53 32.23 8.48 14.80
C TYR A 53 33.25 8.74 13.68
N ASP A 54 34.51 8.45 13.89
CA ASP A 54 35.56 8.55 12.88
C ASP A 54 35.61 7.32 11.95
N TYR A 55 34.81 6.29 12.24
CA TYR A 55 34.74 5.07 11.43
C TYR A 55 34.57 5.32 9.93
N PRO A 56 33.70 6.27 9.47
CA PRO A 56 33.56 6.53 8.03
C PRO A 56 34.85 6.96 7.34
N ASN A 57 35.79 7.52 8.07
CA ASN A 57 37.10 7.96 7.57
C ASN A 57 38.19 6.89 7.72
N SER A 58 37.89 5.81 8.42
CA SER A 58 38.84 4.71 8.64
C SER A 58 39.14 3.95 7.34
N GLN A 59 40.31 3.32 7.27
CA GLN A 59 40.70 2.49 6.12
C GLN A 59 39.76 1.31 5.96
N ASP A 60 39.36 0.67 7.08
CA ASP A 60 38.41 -0.47 7.05
C ASP A 60 37.05 -0.08 6.44
N ALA A 61 36.53 1.12 6.75
CA ALA A 61 35.30 1.61 6.15
C ALA A 61 35.42 1.88 4.64
N ARG A 62 36.58 2.36 4.21
CA ARG A 62 36.88 2.56 2.77
C ARG A 62 36.96 1.23 2.04
N ASP A 63 37.69 0.26 2.57
CA ASP A 63 37.85 -1.06 1.99
C ASP A 63 36.51 -1.80 1.89
N ARG A 64 35.68 -1.70 2.94
CA ARG A 64 34.30 -2.24 2.90
C ARG A 64 33.40 -1.52 1.89
N THR A 65 33.57 -0.21 1.75
CA THR A 65 32.81 0.58 0.76
C THR A 65 33.23 0.19 -0.66
N GLU A 66 34.51 -0.03 -0.90
CA GLU A 66 35.00 -0.50 -2.22
C GLU A 66 34.51 -1.89 -2.55
N SER A 67 34.63 -2.84 -1.61
CA SER A 67 34.13 -4.21 -1.81
C SER A 67 32.60 -4.23 -2.04
N PHE A 68 31.87 -3.35 -1.35
CA PHE A 68 30.42 -3.16 -1.60
C PHE A 68 30.15 -2.59 -3.01
N LYS A 69 30.91 -1.57 -3.46
CA LYS A 69 30.80 -1.02 -4.81
C LYS A 69 31.10 -2.06 -5.87
N GLU A 70 32.10 -2.89 -5.67
CA GLU A 70 32.43 -3.99 -6.59
C GLU A 70 31.31 -5.03 -6.66
N SER A 71 30.75 -5.43 -5.53
CA SER A 71 29.62 -6.37 -5.50
C SER A 71 28.38 -5.81 -6.21
N VAL A 72 28.07 -4.54 -5.97
CA VAL A 72 26.96 -3.84 -6.65
C VAL A 72 27.24 -3.74 -8.16
N ALA A 73 28.45 -3.44 -8.57
CA ALA A 73 28.83 -3.37 -9.99
C ALA A 73 28.72 -4.75 -10.68
N PHE A 74 29.06 -5.83 -9.96
CA PHE A 74 28.91 -7.19 -10.47
C PHE A 74 27.45 -7.61 -10.64
N GLU A 75 26.59 -7.29 -9.67
CA GLU A 75 25.16 -7.63 -9.71
C GLU A 75 24.35 -6.70 -10.63
N ARG A 76 24.90 -5.56 -11.01
CA ARG A 76 24.21 -4.57 -11.84
C ARG A 76 23.93 -5.11 -13.24
N ASN A 77 22.69 -4.96 -13.69
CA ASN A 77 22.32 -5.32 -15.06
C ASN A 77 23.04 -4.44 -16.09
N LYS A 78 23.74 -5.08 -17.03
CA LYS A 78 24.58 -4.42 -18.08
C LYS A 78 23.78 -3.48 -19.00
N HIS A 79 22.46 -3.62 -19.07
CA HIS A 79 21.59 -2.79 -19.91
C HIS A 79 21.08 -1.51 -19.23
N LEU A 80 21.46 -1.27 -17.97
CA LEU A 80 21.04 -0.07 -17.25
C LEU A 80 22.02 1.10 -17.51
N PRO A 81 21.49 2.33 -17.67
CA PRO A 81 22.33 3.54 -17.76
C PRO A 81 23.21 3.67 -16.52
N SER A 82 24.47 4.09 -16.71
CA SER A 82 25.45 4.20 -15.61
C SER A 82 25.04 5.16 -14.49
N ASN A 83 24.12 6.07 -14.76
CA ASN A 83 23.71 7.15 -13.86
C ASN A 83 22.49 6.79 -12.97
N THR A 84 21.97 5.54 -13.02
CA THR A 84 20.84 5.14 -12.21
C THR A 84 21.29 4.46 -10.91
N VAL A 85 20.63 4.79 -9.81
CA VAL A 85 20.85 4.15 -8.51
C VAL A 85 20.34 2.68 -8.50
N LEU A 86 19.46 2.35 -9.44
CA LEU A 86 18.83 1.03 -9.54
C LEU A 86 19.79 0.00 -10.15
N THR A 87 19.83 -1.19 -9.59
CA THR A 87 20.69 -2.30 -10.00
C THR A 87 20.02 -3.29 -10.96
N THR A 88 18.66 -3.36 -10.93
CA THR A 88 17.86 -4.34 -11.66
C THR A 88 17.03 -3.73 -12.78
N SER A 89 16.71 -4.52 -13.83
CA SER A 89 15.89 -4.05 -14.95
C SER A 89 14.46 -3.75 -14.49
N PHE A 90 13.78 -2.83 -15.20
CA PHE A 90 12.40 -2.44 -14.92
C PHE A 90 11.43 -3.63 -14.88
N MET A 91 11.56 -4.58 -15.81
CA MET A 91 10.71 -5.77 -15.87
C MET A 91 10.91 -6.70 -14.66
N THR A 92 12.13 -6.81 -14.16
CA THR A 92 12.43 -7.58 -12.95
C THR A 92 11.81 -6.92 -11.73
N GLN A 93 11.91 -5.59 -11.62
CA GLN A 93 11.26 -4.82 -10.56
C GLN A 93 9.74 -4.97 -10.62
N LEU A 94 9.13 -4.82 -11.80
CA LEU A 94 7.69 -4.98 -12.01
C LEU A 94 7.23 -6.38 -11.57
N LYS A 95 7.92 -7.44 -12.02
CA LYS A 95 7.58 -8.83 -11.65
C LYS A 95 7.68 -9.07 -10.14
N ALA A 96 8.71 -8.54 -9.50
CA ALA A 96 8.89 -8.65 -8.05
C ALA A 96 7.79 -7.91 -7.28
N CYS A 97 7.46 -6.66 -7.69
CA CYS A 97 6.39 -5.87 -7.11
C CYS A 97 5.02 -6.54 -7.29
N THR A 98 4.72 -7.04 -8.50
CA THR A 98 3.46 -7.74 -8.80
C THR A 98 3.31 -9.00 -7.94
N ARG A 99 4.38 -9.81 -7.84
CA ARG A 99 4.36 -11.00 -6.97
C ARG A 99 4.09 -10.63 -5.51
N ARG A 100 4.71 -9.56 -5.02
CA ARG A 100 4.49 -9.05 -3.67
C ARG A 100 3.03 -8.61 -3.47
N GLN A 101 2.43 -7.90 -4.42
CA GLN A 101 1.03 -7.46 -4.34
C GLN A 101 0.07 -8.65 -4.29
N TYR A 102 0.28 -9.68 -5.10
CA TYR A 102 -0.52 -10.90 -5.00
C TYR A 102 -0.36 -11.63 -3.66
N GLN A 103 0.83 -11.62 -3.07
CA GLN A 103 1.05 -12.21 -1.74
C GLN A 103 0.32 -11.41 -0.64
N ILE A 104 0.29 -10.09 -0.73
CA ILE A 104 -0.47 -9.22 0.18
C ILE A 104 -1.97 -9.49 0.04
N LEU A 105 -2.48 -9.49 -1.20
CA LEU A 105 -3.88 -9.79 -1.50
C LEU A 105 -4.32 -11.15 -0.95
N TRP A 106 -3.46 -12.17 -1.08
CA TRP A 106 -3.73 -13.50 -0.53
C TRP A 106 -3.69 -13.53 1.00
N GLY A 107 -2.86 -12.69 1.62
CA GLY A 107 -2.81 -12.53 3.07
C GLY A 107 -4.08 -11.87 3.62
N GLU A 108 -4.65 -10.91 2.87
CA GLU A 108 -5.84 -10.13 3.24
C GLU A 108 -7.16 -10.67 2.66
N LYS A 109 -7.22 -11.97 2.41
CA LYS A 109 -8.41 -12.64 1.83
C LYS A 109 -9.72 -12.34 2.57
N SER A 110 -9.69 -12.04 3.86
CA SER A 110 -10.86 -11.66 4.64
C SER A 110 -11.48 -10.35 4.14
N THR A 111 -10.66 -9.32 3.95
CA THR A 111 -11.08 -8.01 3.41
C THR A 111 -11.64 -8.17 2.00
N PHE A 112 -10.98 -8.97 1.15
CA PHE A 112 -11.46 -9.29 -0.17
C PHE A 112 -12.85 -9.95 -0.15
N LEU A 113 -13.05 -10.98 0.68
CA LEU A 113 -14.34 -11.66 0.80
C LEU A 113 -15.45 -10.72 1.29
N ILE A 114 -15.17 -9.88 2.28
CA ILE A 114 -16.13 -8.90 2.79
C ILE A 114 -16.56 -7.93 1.68
N LYS A 115 -15.64 -7.43 0.87
CA LYS A 115 -15.94 -6.57 -0.29
C LYS A 115 -16.86 -7.28 -1.29
N GLN A 116 -16.60 -8.55 -1.61
CA GLN A 116 -17.44 -9.34 -2.52
C GLN A 116 -18.85 -9.56 -1.97
N VAL A 117 -18.98 -9.88 -0.69
CA VAL A 117 -20.29 -10.06 -0.02
C VAL A 117 -21.08 -8.75 0.00
N LEU A 118 -20.44 -7.62 0.29
CA LEU A 118 -21.08 -6.30 0.24
C LEU A 118 -21.54 -5.94 -1.16
N SER A 119 -20.72 -6.21 -2.19
CA SER A 119 -21.09 -5.98 -3.58
C SER A 119 -22.29 -6.84 -3.99
N LEU A 120 -22.31 -8.11 -3.58
CA LEU A 120 -23.45 -9.00 -3.82
C LEU A 120 -24.72 -8.49 -3.12
N ALA A 121 -24.61 -8.09 -1.84
CA ALA A 121 -25.76 -7.57 -1.10
C ALA A 121 -26.33 -6.31 -1.74
N MET A 122 -25.47 -5.36 -2.14
CA MET A 122 -25.90 -4.14 -2.82
C MET A 122 -26.51 -4.41 -4.20
N SER A 123 -25.98 -5.38 -4.95
CA SER A 123 -26.57 -5.76 -6.24
C SER A 123 -27.94 -6.41 -6.08
N LEU A 124 -28.17 -7.19 -5.02
CA LEU A 124 -29.48 -7.76 -4.70
C LEU A 124 -30.49 -6.69 -4.28
N ILE A 125 -30.10 -5.75 -3.43
CA ILE A 125 -30.96 -4.63 -3.01
C ILE A 125 -31.34 -3.78 -4.22
N ALA A 126 -30.37 -3.38 -5.03
CA ALA A 126 -30.62 -2.62 -6.25
C ALA A 126 -31.48 -3.40 -7.25
N GLY A 127 -31.17 -4.68 -7.46
CA GLY A 127 -31.96 -5.56 -8.29
C GLY A 127 -33.42 -5.70 -7.83
N ALA A 128 -33.65 -5.73 -6.52
CA ALA A 128 -35.01 -5.75 -5.96
C ALA A 128 -35.77 -4.43 -6.21
N CYS A 129 -35.08 -3.29 -6.10
CA CYS A 129 -35.69 -1.98 -6.39
C CYS A 129 -36.10 -1.82 -7.87
N PHE A 130 -35.33 -2.41 -8.78
CA PHE A 130 -35.56 -2.32 -10.22
C PHE A 130 -36.15 -3.61 -10.82
N TYR A 131 -36.76 -4.46 -9.98
CA TYR A 131 -37.19 -5.79 -10.36
C TYR A 131 -38.22 -5.77 -11.49
N ASN A 132 -37.99 -6.60 -12.52
CA ASN A 132 -38.89 -6.88 -13.63
C ASN A 132 -39.56 -5.65 -14.22
N SER A 133 -38.80 -4.64 -14.57
CA SER A 133 -39.32 -3.39 -15.14
C SER A 133 -40.06 -3.63 -16.45
N PRO A 134 -41.30 -3.11 -16.62
CA PRO A 134 -42.13 -3.37 -17.80
C PRO A 134 -41.52 -2.84 -19.09
N GLU A 135 -41.85 -3.43 -20.23
CA GLU A 135 -41.41 -2.99 -21.57
C GLU A 135 -42.23 -1.81 -22.14
N THR A 136 -42.58 -0.87 -21.28
CA THR A 136 -43.31 0.37 -21.63
C THR A 136 -42.34 1.57 -21.61
N SER A 137 -42.81 2.71 -22.13
CA SER A 137 -42.02 3.96 -22.06
C SER A 137 -41.68 4.37 -20.64
N ALA A 138 -42.54 4.11 -19.66
CA ALA A 138 -42.25 4.32 -18.24
C ALA A 138 -41.16 3.35 -17.72
N GLY A 139 -41.20 2.09 -18.14
CA GLY A 139 -40.18 1.10 -17.80
C GLY A 139 -38.79 1.39 -18.38
N LEU A 140 -38.73 2.15 -19.48
CA LEU A 140 -37.45 2.59 -20.05
C LEU A 140 -36.67 3.49 -19.09
N PHE A 141 -37.34 4.42 -18.39
CA PHE A 141 -36.73 5.26 -17.34
C PHE A 141 -36.24 4.40 -16.18
N THR A 142 -37.00 3.40 -15.78
CA THR A 142 -36.60 2.49 -14.68
C THR A 142 -35.39 1.65 -15.08
N LYS A 143 -35.36 1.10 -16.30
CA LYS A 143 -34.18 0.36 -16.82
C LYS A 143 -32.97 1.26 -16.97
N GLY A 144 -33.14 2.50 -17.46
CA GLY A 144 -32.10 3.52 -17.51
C GLY A 144 -31.56 3.87 -16.12
N GLY A 145 -32.46 4.00 -15.14
CA GLY A 145 -32.09 4.20 -13.73
C GLY A 145 -31.25 3.05 -13.15
N ALA A 146 -31.59 1.81 -13.49
CA ALA A 146 -30.82 0.64 -13.05
C ALA A 146 -29.39 0.64 -13.63
N VAL A 147 -29.23 0.97 -14.91
CA VAL A 147 -27.93 1.08 -15.58
C VAL A 147 -27.11 2.23 -14.96
N PHE A 148 -27.73 3.39 -14.79
CA PHE A 148 -27.08 4.54 -14.17
C PHE A 148 -26.65 4.25 -12.74
N PHE A 149 -27.51 3.64 -11.94
CA PHE A 149 -27.18 3.23 -10.57
C PHE A 149 -25.99 2.26 -10.54
N SER A 150 -25.95 1.31 -11.47
CA SER A 150 -24.87 0.33 -11.58
C SER A 150 -23.52 1.00 -11.83
N LEU A 151 -23.48 1.97 -12.74
CA LEU A 151 -22.27 2.76 -13.03
C LEU A 151 -21.85 3.59 -11.81
N LEU A 152 -22.81 4.33 -11.24
CA LEU A 152 -22.56 5.21 -10.09
C LEU A 152 -22.06 4.43 -8.87
N TYR A 153 -22.67 3.29 -8.55
CA TYR A 153 -22.25 2.44 -7.44
C TYR A 153 -20.81 1.96 -7.63
N ASN A 154 -20.47 1.42 -8.78
CA ASN A 154 -19.12 0.91 -9.04
C ASN A 154 -18.07 2.05 -9.03
N CYS A 155 -18.39 3.24 -9.52
CA CYS A 155 -17.52 4.41 -9.41
C CYS A 155 -17.29 4.80 -7.94
N ILE A 156 -18.33 4.82 -7.11
CA ILE A 156 -18.19 5.14 -5.67
C ILE A 156 -17.33 4.08 -4.96
N VAL A 157 -17.52 2.80 -5.28
CA VAL A 157 -16.70 1.72 -4.72
C VAL A 157 -15.23 1.89 -5.15
N ALA A 158 -14.97 2.18 -6.42
CA ALA A 158 -13.61 2.45 -6.89
C ALA A 158 -12.97 3.65 -6.15
N MET A 159 -13.71 4.71 -5.86
CA MET A 159 -13.22 5.83 -5.05
C MET A 159 -12.83 5.41 -3.62
N SER A 160 -13.44 4.39 -3.04
CA SER A 160 -13.06 3.90 -1.71
C SER A 160 -11.69 3.21 -1.70
N GLU A 161 -11.28 2.60 -2.82
CA GLU A 161 -9.95 1.98 -2.97
C GLU A 161 -8.82 3.01 -2.92
N VAL A 162 -9.09 4.26 -3.30
CA VAL A 162 -8.15 5.39 -3.18
C VAL A 162 -7.67 5.54 -1.75
N THR A 163 -8.58 5.47 -0.79
CA THR A 163 -8.27 5.61 0.63
C THR A 163 -7.30 4.53 1.12
N GLU A 164 -7.49 3.30 0.65
CA GLU A 164 -6.57 2.19 0.95
C GLU A 164 -5.19 2.42 0.32
N SER A 165 -5.13 2.91 -0.91
CA SER A 165 -3.90 3.25 -1.60
C SER A 165 -3.09 4.33 -0.86
N PHE A 166 -3.76 5.33 -0.27
CA PHE A 166 -3.10 6.36 0.55
C PHE A 166 -2.38 5.78 1.77
N LYS A 167 -2.85 4.71 2.37
CA LYS A 167 -2.18 4.02 3.48
C LYS A 167 -0.83 3.43 3.06
N GLY A 168 -0.67 3.02 1.82
CA GLY A 168 0.58 2.52 1.26
C GLY A 168 1.62 3.60 0.92
N ARG A 169 1.22 4.86 0.81
CA ARG A 169 2.07 5.98 0.40
C ARG A 169 3.34 6.17 1.25
N PRO A 170 3.29 6.15 2.59
CA PRO A 170 4.49 6.32 3.42
C PRO A 170 5.55 5.25 3.15
N VAL A 171 5.12 4.03 2.84
CA VAL A 171 6.01 2.92 2.49
C VAL A 171 6.65 3.16 1.13
N LEU A 172 5.87 3.60 0.14
CA LEU A 172 6.36 3.93 -1.20
C LEU A 172 7.40 5.05 -1.16
N VAL A 173 7.16 6.12 -0.39
CA VAL A 173 8.09 7.25 -0.22
C VAL A 173 9.41 6.77 0.38
N LYS A 174 9.37 5.93 1.41
CA LYS A 174 10.58 5.33 2.00
C LYS A 174 11.33 4.46 1.00
N HIS A 175 10.64 3.62 0.25
CA HIS A 175 11.27 2.76 -0.76
C HIS A 175 11.88 3.57 -1.91
N LYS A 176 11.23 4.69 -2.30
CA LYS A 176 11.78 5.64 -3.28
C LYS A 176 13.06 6.29 -2.76
N SER A 177 13.09 6.75 -1.50
CA SER A 177 14.28 7.38 -0.90
C SER A 177 15.46 6.41 -0.76
N PHE A 178 15.18 5.13 -0.54
CA PHE A 178 16.20 4.08 -0.48
C PHE A 178 16.61 3.53 -1.86
N GLY A 179 15.98 3.97 -2.94
CA GLY A 179 16.33 3.53 -4.29
C GLY A 179 16.03 2.04 -4.58
N PHE A 180 15.03 1.42 -3.91
CA PHE A 180 14.75 0.00 -4.09
C PHE A 180 14.18 -0.33 -5.46
N TYR A 181 13.26 0.48 -5.97
CA TYR A 181 12.64 0.32 -7.29
C TYR A 181 12.06 1.63 -7.81
N HIS A 182 11.74 1.65 -9.10
CA HIS A 182 11.11 2.82 -9.71
C HIS A 182 9.63 2.92 -9.29
N PRO A 183 9.12 4.10 -8.89
CA PRO A 183 7.73 4.27 -8.45
C PRO A 183 6.69 3.77 -9.46
N SER A 184 6.94 3.97 -10.76
CA SER A 184 6.04 3.48 -11.82
C SER A 184 5.94 1.95 -11.87
N ALA A 185 6.99 1.21 -11.48
CA ALA A 185 6.93 -0.25 -11.41
C ALA A 185 5.97 -0.71 -10.29
N PHE A 186 5.94 0.02 -9.18
CA PHE A 186 4.99 -0.25 -8.09
C PHE A 186 3.54 0.02 -8.54
N CYS A 187 3.28 1.14 -9.22
CA CYS A 187 1.93 1.47 -9.67
C CYS A 187 1.40 0.48 -10.71
N LEU A 188 2.21 0.11 -11.69
CA LEU A 188 1.84 -0.91 -12.66
C LEU A 188 1.59 -2.28 -11.98
N ALA A 189 2.36 -2.60 -10.95
CA ALA A 189 2.15 -3.83 -10.19
C ALA A 189 0.82 -3.80 -9.41
N GLN A 190 0.46 -2.65 -8.83
CA GLN A 190 -0.82 -2.46 -8.14
C GLN A 190 -1.98 -2.65 -9.10
N ILE A 191 -2.01 -1.89 -10.21
CA ILE A 191 -3.04 -2.00 -11.25
C ILE A 191 -3.19 -3.45 -11.73
N THR A 192 -2.07 -4.13 -11.99
CA THR A 192 -2.10 -5.53 -12.44
C THR A 192 -2.71 -6.48 -11.39
N ALA A 193 -2.52 -6.19 -10.11
CA ALA A 193 -3.08 -6.98 -9.02
C ALA A 193 -4.58 -6.70 -8.81
N ASP A 194 -5.03 -5.47 -9.08
CA ASP A 194 -6.42 -5.05 -8.87
C ASP A 194 -7.35 -5.51 -10.02
N ILE A 195 -6.84 -5.66 -11.26
CA ILE A 195 -7.61 -6.14 -12.41
C ILE A 195 -8.45 -7.40 -12.12
N PRO A 196 -7.91 -8.52 -11.62
CA PRO A 196 -8.71 -9.73 -11.38
C PRO A 196 -9.74 -9.56 -10.27
N VAL A 197 -9.46 -8.71 -9.28
CA VAL A 197 -10.37 -8.39 -8.18
C VAL A 197 -11.59 -7.62 -8.69
N LEU A 198 -11.33 -6.54 -9.43
CA LEU A 198 -12.36 -5.71 -10.05
C LEU A 198 -13.19 -6.48 -11.07
N LEU A 199 -12.55 -7.33 -11.88
CA LEU A 199 -13.24 -8.17 -12.85
C LEU A 199 -14.23 -9.12 -12.17
N LEU A 200 -13.84 -9.77 -11.09
CA LEU A 200 -14.72 -10.65 -10.32
C LEU A 200 -15.87 -9.86 -9.70
N GLN A 201 -15.59 -8.73 -9.08
CA GLN A 201 -16.59 -7.86 -8.46
C GLN A 201 -17.62 -7.35 -9.47
N CYS A 202 -17.17 -6.79 -10.60
CA CYS A 202 -18.03 -6.32 -11.67
C CYS A 202 -18.87 -7.46 -12.26
N THR A 203 -18.31 -8.67 -12.37
CA THR A 203 -19.05 -9.82 -12.91
C THR A 203 -20.18 -10.23 -11.98
N ILE A 204 -19.92 -10.37 -10.68
CA ILE A 204 -20.95 -10.72 -9.69
C ILE A 204 -22.06 -9.66 -9.68
N PHE A 205 -21.69 -8.39 -9.63
CA PHE A 205 -22.64 -7.27 -9.63
C PHE A 205 -23.49 -7.25 -10.91
N SER A 206 -22.85 -7.36 -12.08
CA SER A 206 -23.51 -7.31 -13.39
C SER A 206 -24.50 -8.45 -13.59
N VAL A 207 -24.11 -9.68 -13.21
CA VAL A 207 -25.00 -10.84 -13.35
C VAL A 207 -26.28 -10.64 -12.55
N VAL A 208 -26.16 -10.24 -11.29
CA VAL A 208 -27.33 -10.08 -10.42
C VAL A 208 -28.25 -8.97 -10.93
N ILE A 209 -27.72 -7.77 -11.16
CA ILE A 209 -28.57 -6.62 -11.51
C ILE A 209 -29.16 -6.75 -12.90
N TYR A 210 -28.43 -7.34 -13.86
CA TYR A 210 -28.90 -7.53 -15.23
C TYR A 210 -30.14 -8.43 -15.31
N TRP A 211 -30.08 -9.57 -14.63
CA TRP A 211 -31.19 -10.53 -14.65
C TRP A 211 -32.37 -10.08 -13.79
N MET A 212 -32.12 -9.43 -12.66
CA MET A 212 -33.22 -8.96 -11.80
C MET A 212 -33.97 -7.76 -12.38
N SER A 213 -33.30 -6.85 -13.07
CA SER A 213 -33.93 -5.66 -13.66
C SER A 213 -34.70 -5.94 -14.95
N GLY A 214 -34.65 -7.16 -15.46
CA GLY A 214 -35.38 -7.55 -16.69
C GLY A 214 -34.87 -6.82 -17.93
N LEU A 215 -33.53 -6.62 -18.04
CA LEU A 215 -32.91 -6.12 -19.25
C LEU A 215 -33.02 -7.16 -20.39
N LYS A 216 -32.78 -6.73 -21.65
CA LYS A 216 -32.93 -7.57 -22.82
C LYS A 216 -32.07 -8.84 -22.72
N ALA A 217 -32.71 -10.00 -22.66
CA ALA A 217 -32.07 -11.31 -22.49
C ALA A 217 -31.31 -11.77 -23.75
N THR A 218 -30.31 -11.00 -24.19
CA THR A 218 -29.40 -11.36 -25.28
C THR A 218 -27.96 -11.32 -24.78
N ALA A 219 -27.16 -12.31 -25.16
CA ALA A 219 -25.75 -12.38 -24.75
C ALA A 219 -24.97 -11.12 -25.15
N SER A 220 -25.21 -10.61 -26.35
CA SER A 220 -24.53 -9.37 -26.82
C SER A 220 -24.82 -8.18 -25.91
N ALA A 221 -26.08 -7.98 -25.52
CA ALA A 221 -26.44 -6.85 -24.64
C ALA A 221 -25.85 -7.01 -23.23
N PHE A 222 -25.80 -8.23 -22.69
CA PHE A 222 -25.19 -8.51 -21.42
C PHE A 222 -23.67 -8.21 -21.45
N PHE A 223 -22.95 -8.72 -22.45
CA PHE A 223 -21.51 -8.50 -22.55
C PHE A 223 -21.17 -7.02 -22.80
N THR A 224 -22.00 -6.30 -23.55
CA THR A 224 -21.83 -4.84 -23.74
C THR A 224 -22.01 -4.09 -22.42
N PHE A 225 -23.07 -4.39 -21.66
CA PHE A 225 -23.29 -3.82 -20.34
C PHE A 225 -22.13 -4.11 -19.38
N TRP A 226 -21.72 -5.38 -19.29
CA TRP A 226 -20.61 -5.83 -18.45
C TRP A 226 -19.30 -5.15 -18.84
N ALA A 227 -18.97 -5.05 -20.13
CA ALA A 227 -17.75 -4.43 -20.61
C ALA A 227 -17.71 -2.92 -20.31
N ILE A 228 -18.82 -2.22 -20.48
CA ILE A 228 -18.94 -0.79 -20.14
C ILE A 228 -18.73 -0.59 -18.62
N LEU A 229 -19.39 -1.39 -17.80
CA LEU A 229 -19.29 -1.32 -16.36
C LEU A 229 -17.85 -1.57 -15.90
N TRP A 230 -17.23 -2.62 -16.43
CA TRP A 230 -15.83 -2.96 -16.11
C TRP A 230 -14.84 -1.87 -16.57
N ALA A 231 -14.98 -1.37 -17.80
CA ALA A 231 -14.13 -0.29 -18.30
C ALA A 231 -14.27 0.99 -17.47
N THR A 232 -15.50 1.37 -17.08
CA THR A 232 -15.73 2.54 -16.23
C THR A 232 -15.09 2.38 -14.85
N THR A 233 -15.19 1.20 -14.26
CA THR A 233 -14.59 0.90 -12.95
C THR A 233 -13.07 0.94 -13.02
N LEU A 234 -12.45 0.35 -14.05
CA LEU A 234 -11.00 0.43 -14.29
C LEU A 234 -10.51 1.88 -14.41
N VAL A 235 -11.17 2.68 -15.25
CA VAL A 235 -10.78 4.09 -15.43
C VAL A 235 -10.88 4.87 -14.13
N SER A 236 -11.90 4.60 -13.31
CA SER A 236 -12.07 5.26 -12.01
C SER A 236 -10.95 4.89 -11.02
N ASP A 237 -10.52 3.63 -11.01
CA ASP A 237 -9.45 3.13 -10.16
C ASP A 237 -8.07 3.67 -10.60
N ASP A 238 -7.76 3.59 -11.88
CA ASP A 238 -6.49 4.07 -12.46
C ASP A 238 -6.29 5.58 -12.27
N HIS A 239 -7.32 6.40 -12.44
CA HIS A 239 -7.25 7.85 -12.20
C HIS A 239 -6.82 8.16 -10.77
N CYS A 240 -7.33 7.41 -9.82
CA CYS A 240 -6.99 7.57 -8.42
C CYS A 240 -5.54 7.21 -8.13
N MET A 241 -5.02 6.16 -8.73
CA MET A 241 -3.63 5.74 -8.59
C MET A 241 -2.66 6.76 -9.21
N TRP A 242 -3.00 7.36 -10.35
CA TRP A 242 -2.20 8.41 -10.98
C TRP A 242 -2.01 9.63 -10.09
N TYR A 243 -3.10 10.13 -9.48
CA TYR A 243 -3.02 11.24 -8.53
C TYR A 243 -2.12 10.92 -7.33
N LEU A 244 -2.11 9.68 -6.88
CA LEU A 244 -1.33 9.24 -5.72
C LEU A 244 0.18 9.28 -5.98
N VAL A 245 0.60 8.98 -7.20
CA VAL A 245 2.02 8.89 -7.59
C VAL A 245 2.59 10.24 -7.97
N PHE A 246 1.81 11.08 -8.63
CA PHE A 246 2.27 12.34 -9.22
C PHE A 246 1.87 13.58 -8.42
N SER A 247 0.93 13.48 -7.48
CA SER A 247 0.63 14.55 -6.53
C SER A 247 1.73 14.62 -5.46
N ASN A 248 2.74 15.39 -5.77
CA ASN A 248 3.78 15.79 -4.84
C ASN A 248 3.47 17.17 -4.33
#